data_a0d5eb94bfaf76ff09949d093b8423e9
#
_entry.id   a0d5eb94bfaf76ff09949d093b8423e9
#
_cell.length_a   1.000
_cell.length_b   1.000
_cell.length_c   1.000
_cell.angle_alpha   90.00
_cell.angle_beta   90.00
_cell.angle_gamma   90.00
#
_symmetry.space_group_name_H-M   'P 1'
#
loop_
_entity.id
_entity.type
_entity.pdbx_description
1 polymer ?
#
loop_
_entity_poly.entity_id
_entity_poly.type
_entity_poly.pdbx_seq_one_letter_code
_entity_poly.pdbx_strand_id
1 'polypeptide(L)'
;NKDNCSQCDFMSIAKEPQKCHYHKIGYEYWNILKKNMERFQGSIEIEGCPFKNGLNQLWRNQMLAIALQETGAYHTVTFSVCHHARNTMLDKSINRYKALTCGDRIFSSFTNYDVLNAVTTQDYDLQKWIQWYKEIYCF
;
A
#
# COMPACT_ATOMS: atom_id res chain seq x y z
N ASN A 1 20.40 5.17 4.49
CA ASN A 1 20.46 6.15 5.57
C ASN A 1 19.05 6.67 5.84
N LYS A 2 18.46 6.25 6.97
CA LYS A 2 17.10 6.65 7.38
C LYS A 2 16.99 8.17 7.62
N ASP A 3 18.11 8.82 7.93
CA ASP A 3 18.15 10.23 8.33
C ASP A 3 17.93 11.21 7.17
N ASN A 4 18.27 10.84 5.94
CA ASN A 4 18.07 11.71 4.77
C ASN A 4 16.60 11.79 4.29
N CYS A 5 15.73 10.85 4.67
CA CYS A 5 14.32 10.88 4.29
C CYS A 5 13.48 11.90 5.07
N SER A 6 13.99 12.42 6.20
CA SER A 6 13.29 13.44 6.99
C SER A 6 13.38 14.85 6.41
N GLN A 7 14.40 15.10 5.58
CA GLN A 7 14.67 16.43 5.03
C GLN A 7 14.08 16.67 3.62
N CYS A 8 13.51 15.67 3.01
CA CYS A 8 13.02 15.74 1.65
C CYS A 8 11.48 15.70 1.64
N ASP A 9 10.85 16.82 1.34
CA ASP A 9 9.41 16.86 1.11
C ASP A 9 9.01 16.22 -0.22
N PHE A 10 7.72 15.90 -0.35
CA PHE A 10 7.17 15.21 -1.52
C PHE A 10 7.43 15.95 -2.82
N MET A 11 7.16 17.26 -2.85
CA MET A 11 7.27 18.08 -4.06
C MET A 11 8.73 18.26 -4.48
N SER A 12 9.65 18.39 -3.52
CA SER A 12 11.08 18.49 -3.78
C SER A 12 11.63 17.22 -4.42
N ILE A 13 11.26 16.04 -3.90
CA ILE A 13 11.69 14.76 -4.48
C ILE A 13 11.01 14.50 -5.82
N ALA A 14 9.74 14.87 -5.98
CA ALA A 14 9.05 14.72 -7.25
C ALA A 14 9.74 15.53 -8.37
N LYS A 15 10.30 16.71 -8.04
CA LYS A 15 11.10 17.51 -8.99
C LYS A 15 12.49 16.91 -9.22
N GLU A 16 13.14 16.45 -8.17
CA GLU A 16 14.52 15.94 -8.17
C GLU A 16 14.60 14.52 -7.61
N PRO A 17 14.12 13.49 -8.35
CA PRO A 17 14.06 12.11 -7.88
C PRO A 17 15.39 11.53 -7.39
N GLN A 18 16.50 12.03 -7.92
CA GLN A 18 17.87 11.65 -7.52
C GLN A 18 18.18 11.92 -6.04
N LYS A 19 17.36 12.70 -5.34
CA LYS A 19 17.46 12.87 -3.87
C LYS A 19 16.99 11.62 -3.11
N CYS A 20 16.14 10.80 -3.71
CA CYS A 20 15.63 9.58 -3.09
C CYS A 20 16.59 8.41 -3.26
N HIS A 21 16.81 7.65 -2.18
CA HIS A 21 17.64 6.46 -2.20
C HIS A 21 17.18 5.42 -3.23
N TYR A 22 15.87 5.18 -3.33
CA TYR A 22 15.33 4.21 -4.29
C TYR A 22 15.62 4.60 -5.75
N HIS A 23 15.56 5.87 -6.07
CA HIS A 23 15.91 6.33 -7.41
C HIS A 23 17.43 6.18 -7.69
N LYS A 24 18.26 6.47 -6.69
CA LYS A 24 19.73 6.30 -6.80
C LYS A 24 20.15 4.86 -7.12
N ILE A 25 19.41 3.87 -6.64
CA ILE A 25 19.69 2.45 -6.89
C ILE A 25 18.90 1.89 -8.09
N GLY A 26 18.36 2.76 -8.94
CA GLY A 26 17.79 2.40 -10.23
C GLY A 26 16.29 2.10 -10.26
N TYR A 27 15.54 2.37 -9.20
CA TYR A 27 14.10 2.18 -9.21
C TYR A 27 13.35 3.39 -9.80
N GLU A 28 12.39 3.12 -10.68
CA GLU A 28 11.61 4.12 -11.43
C GLU A 28 10.35 4.63 -10.68
N TYR A 29 10.19 4.34 -9.39
CA TYR A 29 8.98 4.67 -8.62
C TYR A 29 8.59 6.15 -8.69
N TRP A 30 9.55 7.06 -8.66
CA TRP A 30 9.30 8.49 -8.74
C TRP A 30 8.90 8.94 -10.15
N ASN A 31 9.37 8.27 -11.18
CA ASN A 31 8.98 8.56 -12.57
C ASN A 31 7.53 8.12 -12.82
N ILE A 32 7.11 6.98 -12.25
CA ILE A 32 5.73 6.52 -12.27
C ILE A 32 4.85 7.48 -11.47
N LEU A 33 5.25 7.84 -10.25
CA LEU A 33 4.51 8.76 -9.40
C LEU A 33 4.32 10.12 -10.05
N LYS A 34 5.34 10.67 -10.70
CA LYS A 34 5.25 11.96 -11.41
C LYS A 34 4.12 12.01 -12.45
N LYS A 35 3.88 10.91 -13.14
CA LYS A 35 2.80 10.80 -14.13
C LYS A 35 1.42 10.65 -13.48
N ASN A 36 1.37 10.34 -12.18
CA ASN A 36 0.17 10.00 -11.41
C ASN A 36 0.04 10.83 -10.13
N MET A 37 0.49 12.09 -10.17
CA MET A 37 0.51 12.99 -9.00
C MET A 37 -0.87 13.21 -8.40
N GLU A 38 -1.92 13.19 -9.21
CA GLU A 38 -3.31 13.35 -8.80
C GLU A 38 -3.77 12.26 -7.83
N ARG A 39 -3.13 11.09 -7.84
CA ARG A 39 -3.43 9.98 -6.91
C ARG A 39 -2.80 10.16 -5.53
N PHE A 40 -1.94 11.15 -5.35
CA PHE A 40 -1.15 11.37 -4.14
C PHE A 40 -1.32 12.78 -3.56
N GLN A 41 -2.47 13.39 -3.79
CA GLN A 41 -2.75 14.77 -3.35
C GLN A 41 -2.58 14.95 -1.83
N GLY A 42 -2.96 13.97 -1.03
CA GLY A 42 -2.75 13.99 0.42
C GLY A 42 -1.28 13.96 0.87
N SER A 43 -0.35 13.75 -0.06
CA SER A 43 1.09 13.75 0.22
C SER A 43 1.73 15.14 0.10
N ILE A 44 1.07 16.10 -0.55
CA ILE A 44 1.65 17.38 -0.95
C ILE A 44 2.03 18.23 0.27
N GLU A 45 1.20 18.24 1.30
CA GLU A 45 1.37 19.05 2.50
C GLU A 45 2.16 18.36 3.62
N ILE A 46 2.65 17.15 3.37
CA ILE A 46 3.39 16.38 4.39
C ILE A 46 4.83 16.87 4.46
N GLU A 47 5.24 17.30 5.64
CA GLU A 47 6.62 17.64 5.92
C GLU A 47 7.53 16.41 5.87
N GLY A 48 8.58 16.49 5.08
CA GLY A 48 9.49 15.39 4.81
C GLY A 48 8.91 14.34 3.87
N CYS A 49 9.55 13.17 3.77
CA CYS A 49 9.08 12.09 2.91
C CYS A 49 7.78 11.47 3.45
N PRO A 50 6.66 11.53 2.72
CA PRO A 50 5.39 10.98 3.17
C PRO A 50 5.40 9.45 3.32
N PHE A 51 6.28 8.79 2.60
CA PHE A 51 6.40 7.32 2.57
C PHE A 51 7.39 6.74 3.60
N LYS A 52 7.90 7.57 4.52
CA LYS A 52 8.74 7.11 5.65
C LYS A 52 7.94 6.26 6.65
N ASN A 53 8.65 5.67 7.60
CA ASN A 53 8.07 4.96 8.75
C ASN A 53 7.16 3.77 8.35
N GLY A 54 7.65 2.92 7.46
CA GLY A 54 6.97 1.69 7.05
C GLY A 54 6.01 1.84 5.87
N LEU A 55 5.67 3.06 5.45
CA LEU A 55 4.76 3.27 4.31
C LEU A 55 5.43 3.03 2.95
N ASN A 56 6.74 2.93 2.90
CA ASN A 56 7.48 2.73 1.66
C ASN A 56 7.11 1.43 0.94
N GLN A 57 6.74 0.37 1.66
CA GLN A 57 6.32 -0.88 1.04
C GLN A 57 4.96 -0.73 0.35
N LEU A 58 4.00 -0.07 0.99
CA LEU A 58 2.69 0.22 0.41
C LEU A 58 2.84 1.08 -0.86
N TRP A 59 3.65 2.13 -0.76
CA TRP A 59 3.96 3.00 -1.90
C TRP A 59 4.58 2.24 -3.08
N ARG A 60 5.59 1.42 -2.84
CA ARG A 60 6.26 0.64 -3.88
C ARG A 60 5.30 -0.33 -4.58
N ASN A 61 4.46 -1.02 -3.81
CA ASN A 61 3.48 -1.95 -4.35
C ASN A 61 2.42 -1.21 -5.19
N GLN A 62 2.00 -0.02 -4.77
CA GLN A 62 1.09 0.80 -5.56
C GLN A 62 1.74 1.31 -6.85
N MET A 63 3.02 1.71 -6.80
CA MET A 63 3.76 2.08 -8.01
C MET A 63 3.83 0.91 -9.00
N LEU A 64 4.05 -0.30 -8.51
CA LEU A 64 4.02 -1.50 -9.35
C LEU A 64 2.63 -1.74 -9.96
N ALA A 65 1.58 -1.61 -9.18
CA ALA A 65 0.20 -1.76 -9.68
C ALA A 65 -0.13 -0.72 -10.76
N ILE A 66 0.24 0.54 -10.55
CA ILE A 66 0.06 1.60 -11.54
C ILE A 66 0.86 1.28 -12.82
N ALA A 67 2.13 0.91 -12.69
CA ALA A 67 2.96 0.56 -13.84
C ALA A 67 2.38 -0.60 -14.64
N LEU A 68 1.88 -1.65 -13.98
CA LEU A 68 1.22 -2.77 -14.64
C LEU A 68 -0.05 -2.33 -15.38
N GLN A 69 -0.85 -1.46 -14.79
CA GLN A 69 -2.03 -0.91 -15.43
C GLN A 69 -1.66 -0.07 -16.67
N GLU A 70 -0.60 0.72 -16.59
CA GLU A 70 -0.12 1.56 -17.69
C GLU A 70 0.40 0.74 -18.89
N THR A 71 0.75 -0.54 -18.70
CA THR A 71 1.14 -1.41 -19.82
C THR A 71 -0.01 -1.69 -20.80
N GLY A 72 -1.26 -1.51 -20.36
CA GLY A 72 -2.46 -1.88 -21.14
C GLY A 72 -2.73 -3.38 -21.24
N ALA A 73 -1.89 -4.22 -20.64
CA ALA A 73 -2.08 -5.68 -20.62
C ALA A 73 -3.26 -6.11 -19.71
N TYR A 74 -3.67 -5.25 -18.79
CA TYR A 74 -4.74 -5.48 -17.83
C TYR A 74 -5.72 -4.32 -17.81
N HIS A 75 -7.02 -4.60 -17.82
CA HIS A 75 -8.06 -3.57 -17.71
C HIS A 75 -8.07 -2.90 -16.33
N THR A 76 -7.83 -3.69 -15.30
CA THR A 76 -7.82 -3.21 -13.92
C THR A 76 -6.70 -3.90 -13.16
N VAL A 77 -5.92 -3.12 -12.43
CA VAL A 77 -4.90 -3.61 -11.50
C VAL A 77 -5.20 -3.00 -10.14
N THR A 78 -5.26 -3.85 -9.12
CA THR A 78 -5.42 -3.41 -7.73
C THR A 78 -4.32 -3.98 -6.86
N PHE A 79 -4.01 -3.26 -5.80
CA PHE A 79 -3.12 -3.69 -4.74
C PHE A 79 -3.87 -3.73 -3.42
N SER A 80 -3.86 -4.86 -2.76
CA SER A 80 -4.57 -5.05 -1.49
C SER A 80 -3.65 -5.56 -0.40
N VAL A 81 -3.92 -5.13 0.83
CA VAL A 81 -3.26 -5.65 2.03
C VAL A 81 -4.28 -6.44 2.84
N CYS A 82 -4.02 -7.73 3.00
CA CYS A 82 -4.72 -8.55 3.98
C CYS A 82 -3.94 -8.50 5.30
N HIS A 83 -4.63 -8.24 6.39
CA HIS A 83 -4.00 -8.17 7.71
C HIS A 83 -4.87 -8.78 8.81
N HIS A 84 -4.26 -9.08 9.95
CA HIS A 84 -5.01 -9.56 11.11
C HIS A 84 -5.81 -8.42 11.74
N ALA A 85 -7.09 -8.65 12.05
CA ALA A 85 -8.01 -7.65 12.59
C ALA A 85 -7.52 -6.98 13.90
N ARG A 86 -6.66 -7.66 14.69
CA ARG A 86 -6.07 -7.10 15.91
C ARG A 86 -4.73 -6.37 15.69
N ASN A 87 -4.24 -6.27 14.45
CA ASN A 87 -2.99 -5.56 14.16
C ASN A 87 -3.23 -4.05 14.03
N THR A 88 -3.48 -3.40 15.16
CA THR A 88 -3.77 -1.96 15.23
C THR A 88 -2.62 -1.07 14.74
N MET A 89 -1.39 -1.55 14.78
CA MET A 89 -0.24 -0.81 14.25
C MET A 89 -0.28 -0.75 12.72
N LEU A 90 -0.66 -1.87 12.10
CA LEU A 90 -0.80 -1.90 10.64
C LEU A 90 -2.04 -1.12 10.20
N ASP A 91 -3.14 -1.17 10.95
CA ASP A 91 -4.34 -0.35 10.69
C ASP A 91 -4.01 1.15 10.66
N LYS A 92 -3.23 1.63 11.63
CA LYS A 92 -2.77 3.03 11.64
C LYS A 92 -1.95 3.37 10.38
N SER A 93 -1.07 2.47 9.97
CA SER A 93 -0.26 2.65 8.77
C SER A 93 -1.10 2.64 7.50
N ILE A 94 -2.06 1.72 7.39
CA ILE A 94 -3.01 1.62 6.28
C ILE A 94 -3.85 2.89 6.17
N ASN A 95 -4.43 3.35 7.29
CA ASN A 95 -5.26 4.55 7.31
C ASN A 95 -4.47 5.81 6.95
N ARG A 96 -3.23 5.91 7.46
CA ARG A 96 -2.33 6.99 7.07
C ARG A 96 -2.02 6.93 5.57
N TYR A 97 -1.77 5.76 5.02
CA TYR A 97 -1.49 5.60 3.60
C TYR A 97 -2.71 5.95 2.73
N LYS A 98 -3.91 5.53 3.12
CA LYS A 98 -5.16 5.93 2.44
C LYS A 98 -5.34 7.44 2.41
N ALA A 99 -4.99 8.14 3.48
CA ALA A 99 -5.04 9.61 3.52
C ALA A 99 -4.05 10.24 2.53
N LEU A 100 -2.83 9.67 2.38
CA LEU A 100 -1.85 10.17 1.41
C LEU A 100 -2.30 10.01 -0.03
N THR A 101 -3.06 8.96 -0.33
CA THR A 101 -3.54 8.61 -1.67
C THR A 101 -4.96 9.11 -1.95
N CYS A 102 -5.55 9.89 -1.04
CA CYS A 102 -6.92 10.42 -1.17
C CYS A 102 -7.96 9.35 -1.52
N GLY A 103 -7.76 8.12 -1.03
CA GLY A 103 -8.67 7.00 -1.29
C GLY A 103 -8.59 6.45 -2.72
N ASP A 104 -7.43 6.51 -3.36
CA ASP A 104 -7.21 5.91 -4.68
C ASP A 104 -7.69 4.45 -4.72
N ARG A 105 -8.48 4.12 -5.74
CA ARG A 105 -9.12 2.81 -5.91
C ARG A 105 -8.14 1.67 -6.22
N ILE A 106 -6.89 1.98 -6.58
CA ILE A 106 -5.86 0.95 -6.77
C ILE A 106 -5.51 0.28 -5.44
N PHE A 107 -5.57 1.03 -4.33
CA PHE A 107 -5.25 0.52 -3.00
C PHE A 107 -6.49 0.18 -2.18
N SER A 108 -6.51 -1.02 -1.63
CA SER A 108 -7.52 -1.45 -0.66
C SER A 108 -6.90 -2.23 0.50
N SER A 109 -7.67 -2.47 1.53
CA SER A 109 -7.28 -3.32 2.64
C SER A 109 -8.48 -4.08 3.18
N PHE A 110 -8.23 -5.28 3.66
CA PHE A 110 -9.22 -6.13 4.31
C PHE A 110 -8.53 -6.99 5.37
N THR A 111 -9.31 -7.51 6.30
CA THR A 111 -8.78 -8.38 7.33
C THR A 111 -8.92 -9.85 6.92
N ASN A 112 -8.12 -10.71 7.53
CA ASN A 112 -8.32 -12.15 7.40
C ASN A 112 -9.71 -12.59 7.90
N TYR A 113 -10.30 -11.86 8.85
CA TYR A 113 -11.67 -12.06 9.31
C TYR A 113 -12.70 -11.80 8.18
N ASP A 114 -12.52 -10.72 7.40
CA ASP A 114 -13.36 -10.41 6.26
C ASP A 114 -13.33 -11.54 5.22
N VAL A 115 -12.13 -12.10 4.96
CA VAL A 115 -11.96 -13.24 4.05
C VAL A 115 -12.72 -14.46 4.57
N LEU A 116 -12.53 -14.82 5.84
CA LEU A 116 -13.18 -15.99 6.42
C LEU A 116 -14.72 -15.87 6.44
N ASN A 117 -15.24 -14.66 6.64
CA ASN A 117 -16.68 -14.42 6.62
C ASN A 117 -17.25 -14.40 5.20
N ALA A 118 -16.45 -14.02 4.21
CA ALA A 118 -16.89 -14.04 2.81
C ALA A 118 -16.88 -15.46 2.21
N VAL A 119 -16.19 -16.42 2.82
CA VAL A 119 -16.15 -17.80 2.32
C VAL A 119 -17.46 -18.50 2.67
N THR A 120 -18.27 -18.75 1.65
CA THR A 120 -19.45 -19.61 1.70
C THR A 120 -19.11 -20.93 1.01
N THR A 121 -19.10 -22.02 1.74
CA THR A 121 -18.76 -23.33 1.19
C THR A 121 -19.62 -24.43 1.79
N GLN A 122 -19.91 -25.45 0.98
CA GLN A 122 -20.50 -26.72 1.44
C GLN A 122 -19.42 -27.82 1.61
N ASP A 123 -18.17 -27.52 1.26
CA ASP A 123 -17.07 -28.43 1.44
C ASP A 123 -16.75 -28.59 2.94
N TYR A 124 -16.87 -29.80 3.44
CA TYR A 124 -16.72 -30.16 4.84
C TYR A 124 -15.30 -29.89 5.36
N ASP A 125 -14.30 -30.22 4.57
CA ASP A 125 -12.90 -30.08 4.98
C ASP A 125 -12.52 -28.60 5.05
N LEU A 126 -13.02 -27.78 4.14
CA LEU A 126 -12.82 -26.33 4.16
C LEU A 126 -13.56 -25.68 5.33
N GLN A 127 -14.76 -26.13 5.66
CA GLN A 127 -15.47 -25.66 6.87
C GLN A 127 -14.70 -25.97 8.16
N LYS A 128 -14.18 -27.19 8.28
CA LYS A 128 -13.32 -27.60 9.39
C LYS A 128 -12.06 -26.74 9.49
N TRP A 129 -11.41 -26.49 8.36
CA TRP A 129 -10.23 -25.65 8.32
C TRP A 129 -10.54 -24.20 8.75
N ILE A 130 -11.65 -23.62 8.29
CA ILE A 130 -12.09 -22.28 8.68
C ILE A 130 -12.32 -22.22 10.20
N GLN A 131 -13.01 -23.23 10.76
CA GLN A 131 -13.26 -23.29 12.20
C GLN A 131 -11.95 -23.38 12.98
N TRP A 132 -11.06 -24.28 12.62
CA TRP A 132 -9.73 -24.42 13.23
C TRP A 132 -8.93 -23.12 13.15
N TYR A 133 -8.96 -22.44 12.00
CA TYR A 133 -8.26 -21.16 11.82
C TYR A 133 -8.82 -20.09 12.76
N LYS A 134 -10.14 -19.99 12.88
CA LYS A 134 -10.80 -19.07 13.83
C LYS A 134 -10.38 -19.33 15.28
N GLU A 135 -10.31 -20.56 15.68
CA GLU A 135 -9.89 -20.95 17.04
C GLU A 135 -8.43 -20.56 17.32
N ILE A 136 -7.52 -20.83 16.40
CA ILE A 136 -6.09 -20.50 16.57
C ILE A 136 -5.85 -19.00 16.63
N TYR A 137 -6.48 -18.25 15.75
CA TYR A 137 -6.26 -16.81 15.65
C TYR A 137 -7.27 -15.98 16.45
N CYS A 138 -8.06 -16.63 17.31
CA CYS A 138 -8.98 -16.00 18.26
C CYS A 138 -9.97 -15.03 17.61
N PHE A 139 -10.70 -15.49 16.59
CA PHE A 139 -11.79 -14.74 15.99
C PHE A 139 -13.13 -15.06 16.65
#